data_ba4daf2805b354cec3da6289055959c4
#
_entry.id   ba4daf2805b354cec3da6289055959c4
#
_cell.length_a   1.000
_cell.length_b   1.000
_cell.length_c   1.000
_cell.angle_alpha   90.00
_cell.angle_beta   90.00
_cell.angle_gamma   90.00
#
_symmetry.space_group_name_H-M   'P 1'
#
loop_
_entity.id
_entity.type
_entity.pdbx_description
1 polymer ?
#
loop_
_entity_poly.entity_id
_entity_poly.type
_entity_poly.pdbx_seq_one_letter_code
_entity_poly.pdbx_strand_id
1 'polypeptide(L)'
;MASKERIQRLKEETRVNILDAALHIVKHEGWQALSMRKIADVIEYTAPIIYEYFANKDAILMELTRKGYLILAKDMEVAKENYAYPEEQLEAMWLAYWNFAFDNKELYQVMFGVQMNCCCEMVKAMPEAQRFTTMVSEAIMQLMNIKDINDEMICTKYYTFWSVVHGLVSINLLSRGFSDEVNRQVLKDTIGGIIRSMKDQVFS
;
A
#
# COMPACT_ATOMS: atom_id res chain seq x y z
N MET A 1 20.81 22.47 25.29
CA MET A 1 20.58 21.34 24.37
C MET A 1 19.43 20.43 24.84
N ALA A 2 19.42 19.90 26.04
CA ALA A 2 18.38 19.02 26.56
C ALA A 2 16.91 19.53 26.46
N SER A 3 16.68 20.85 26.57
CA SER A 3 15.30 21.41 26.48
C SER A 3 14.75 21.36 25.05
N LYS A 4 15.56 21.65 24.01
CA LYS A 4 15.14 21.58 22.59
C LYS A 4 14.83 20.15 22.15
N GLU A 5 15.68 19.21 22.55
CA GLU A 5 15.50 17.77 22.25
C GLU A 5 14.24 17.22 22.91
N ARG A 6 13.96 17.62 24.16
CA ARG A 6 12.73 17.27 24.86
C ARG A 6 11.49 17.80 24.15
N ILE A 7 11.50 19.07 23.73
CA ILE A 7 10.39 19.69 23.00
C ILE A 7 10.16 18.96 21.65
N GLN A 8 11.23 18.66 20.93
CA GLN A 8 11.13 17.95 19.66
C GLN A 8 10.55 16.55 19.84
N ARG A 9 10.98 15.82 20.87
CA ARG A 9 10.43 14.49 21.21
C ARG A 9 8.94 14.56 21.52
N LEU A 10 8.51 15.51 22.35
CA LEU A 10 7.10 15.70 22.69
C LEU A 10 6.25 16.06 21.46
N LYS A 11 6.79 16.83 20.53
CA LYS A 11 6.12 17.14 19.26
C LYS A 11 5.94 15.88 18.42
N GLU A 12 6.97 15.03 18.31
CA GLU A 12 6.89 13.79 17.55
C GLU A 12 5.92 12.79 18.20
N GLU A 13 5.94 12.65 19.52
CA GLU A 13 5.00 11.83 20.28
C GLU A 13 3.54 12.28 20.03
N THR A 14 3.28 13.60 20.05
CA THR A 14 1.95 14.13 19.76
C THR A 14 1.54 13.87 18.30
N ARG A 15 2.48 14.03 17.35
CA ARG A 15 2.22 13.72 15.93
C ARG A 15 1.84 12.25 15.72
N VAL A 16 2.55 11.34 16.38
CA VAL A 16 2.23 9.90 16.35
C VAL A 16 0.85 9.64 16.96
N ASN A 17 0.53 10.23 18.12
CA ASN A 17 -0.78 10.07 18.77
C ASN A 17 -1.93 10.54 17.87
N ILE A 18 -1.75 11.66 17.14
CA ILE A 18 -2.73 12.14 16.15
C ILE A 18 -2.96 11.12 15.04
N LEU A 19 -1.88 10.53 14.50
CA LEU A 19 -1.98 9.54 13.43
C LEU A 19 -2.59 8.22 13.91
N ASP A 20 -2.28 7.78 15.12
CA ASP A 20 -2.84 6.56 15.70
C ASP A 20 -4.33 6.75 16.03
N ALA A 21 -4.75 7.91 16.53
CA ALA A 21 -6.16 8.26 16.71
C ALA A 21 -6.90 8.32 15.36
N ALA A 22 -6.26 8.91 14.35
CA ALA A 22 -6.83 8.96 12.99
C ALA A 22 -7.00 7.55 12.41
N LEU A 23 -6.00 6.67 12.56
CA LEU A 23 -6.08 5.28 12.14
C LEU A 23 -7.17 4.51 12.91
N HIS A 24 -7.29 4.75 14.22
CA HIS A 24 -8.36 4.17 15.03
C HIS A 24 -9.74 4.55 14.49
N ILE A 25 -9.98 5.84 14.22
CA ILE A 25 -11.25 6.33 13.65
C ILE A 25 -11.51 5.66 12.29
N VAL A 26 -10.49 5.62 11.42
CA VAL A 26 -10.60 4.99 10.10
C VAL A 26 -10.96 3.51 10.21
N LYS A 27 -10.38 2.77 11.15
CA LYS A 27 -10.66 1.35 11.38
C LYS A 27 -12.09 1.08 11.87
N HIS A 28 -12.61 1.93 12.73
CA HIS A 28 -13.91 1.68 13.37
C HIS A 28 -15.09 2.34 12.65
N GLU A 29 -14.87 3.45 11.95
CA GLU A 29 -15.93 4.27 11.38
C GLU A 29 -15.73 4.62 9.91
N GLY A 30 -14.61 4.20 9.33
CA GLY A 30 -14.23 4.51 7.96
C GLY A 30 -13.57 5.88 7.81
N TRP A 31 -12.83 6.07 6.72
CA TRP A 31 -12.09 7.29 6.43
C TRP A 31 -12.99 8.53 6.23
N GLN A 32 -14.25 8.34 5.85
CA GLN A 32 -15.24 9.41 5.68
C GLN A 32 -15.54 10.11 7.01
N ALA A 33 -15.58 9.34 8.11
CA ALA A 33 -15.85 9.84 9.45
C ALA A 33 -14.70 10.67 10.06
N LEU A 34 -13.49 10.60 9.45
CA LEU A 34 -12.32 11.32 9.93
C LEU A 34 -12.51 12.84 9.83
N SER A 35 -12.26 13.54 10.93
CA SER A 35 -12.22 14.99 10.99
C SER A 35 -11.21 15.47 12.04
N MET A 36 -10.67 16.69 11.88
CA MET A 36 -9.72 17.28 12.83
C MET A 36 -10.30 17.36 14.26
N ARG A 37 -11.59 17.71 14.38
CA ARG A 37 -12.29 17.78 15.66
C ARG A 37 -12.40 16.40 16.31
N LYS A 38 -12.80 15.38 15.55
CA LYS A 38 -12.94 14.02 16.09
C LYS A 38 -11.62 13.42 16.54
N ILE A 39 -10.53 13.71 15.83
CA ILE A 39 -9.19 13.32 16.27
C ILE A 39 -8.84 14.00 17.59
N ALA A 40 -9.11 15.32 17.70
CA ALA A 40 -8.86 16.08 18.91
C ALA A 40 -9.65 15.51 20.10
N ASP A 41 -10.92 15.17 19.91
CA ASP A 41 -11.78 14.56 20.92
C ASP A 41 -11.22 13.21 21.40
N VAL A 42 -10.68 12.36 20.49
CA VAL A 42 -10.10 11.04 20.83
C VAL A 42 -8.83 11.16 21.68
N ILE A 43 -7.98 12.16 21.41
CA ILE A 43 -6.71 12.32 22.15
C ILE A 43 -6.78 13.35 23.29
N GLU A 44 -7.99 13.83 23.61
CA GLU A 44 -8.26 14.83 24.65
C GLU A 44 -7.51 16.17 24.46
N TYR A 45 -7.42 16.60 23.17
CA TYR A 45 -6.83 17.87 22.77
C TYR A 45 -7.90 18.78 22.15
N THR A 46 -7.50 20.00 21.80
CA THR A 46 -8.37 20.92 21.05
C THR A 46 -8.05 20.87 19.55
N ALA A 47 -9.06 21.09 18.69
CA ALA A 47 -8.86 21.07 17.25
C ALA A 47 -7.75 22.04 16.75
N PRO A 48 -7.56 23.26 17.29
CA PRO A 48 -6.44 24.12 16.93
C PRO A 48 -5.07 23.45 17.09
N ILE A 49 -4.89 22.62 18.12
CA ILE A 49 -3.62 21.88 18.33
C ILE A 49 -3.36 20.89 17.19
N ILE A 50 -4.41 20.20 16.70
CA ILE A 50 -4.24 19.27 15.57
C ILE A 50 -3.77 20.03 14.31
N TYR A 51 -4.28 21.24 14.09
CA TYR A 51 -3.87 22.09 12.96
C TYR A 51 -2.42 22.58 13.04
N GLU A 52 -1.77 22.57 14.21
CA GLU A 52 -0.33 22.84 14.34
C GLU A 52 0.54 21.72 13.73
N TYR A 53 0.01 20.49 13.64
CA TYR A 53 0.73 19.31 13.13
C TYR A 53 0.34 18.95 11.70
N PHE A 54 -0.93 19.13 11.33
CA PHE A 54 -1.46 18.76 10.02
C PHE A 54 -2.38 19.87 9.50
N ALA A 55 -2.09 20.36 8.31
CA ALA A 55 -2.83 21.48 7.71
C ALA A 55 -4.32 21.16 7.51
N ASN A 56 -4.67 19.92 7.25
CA ASN A 56 -6.04 19.48 6.99
C ASN A 56 -6.16 17.94 7.10
N LYS A 57 -7.37 17.43 6.92
CA LYS A 57 -7.67 15.98 6.87
C LYS A 57 -6.85 15.24 5.81
N ASP A 58 -6.66 15.84 4.64
CA ASP A 58 -5.97 15.18 3.52
C ASP A 58 -4.48 14.96 3.84
N ALA A 59 -3.85 15.86 4.58
CA ALA A 59 -2.48 15.70 5.07
C ALA A 59 -2.37 14.48 6.01
N ILE A 60 -3.37 14.22 6.85
CA ILE A 60 -3.42 13.04 7.71
C ILE A 60 -3.66 11.77 6.89
N LEU A 61 -4.59 11.80 5.93
CA LEU A 61 -4.85 10.66 5.04
C LEU A 61 -3.62 10.33 4.19
N MET A 62 -2.84 11.32 3.77
CA MET A 62 -1.57 11.12 3.07
C MET A 62 -0.54 10.39 3.94
N GLU A 63 -0.42 10.75 5.21
CA GLU A 63 0.47 10.05 6.14
C GLU A 63 0.00 8.61 6.43
N LEU A 64 -1.32 8.38 6.51
CA LEU A 64 -1.86 7.02 6.60
C LEU A 64 -1.60 6.21 5.33
N THR A 65 -1.72 6.83 4.15
CA THR A 65 -1.35 6.23 2.86
C THR A 65 0.13 5.84 2.86
N ARG A 66 1.02 6.73 3.30
CA ARG A 66 2.46 6.46 3.43
C ARG A 66 2.73 5.28 4.38
N LYS A 67 2.05 5.25 5.55
CA LYS A 67 2.13 4.13 6.51
C LYS A 67 1.70 2.81 5.86
N GLY A 68 0.63 2.83 5.07
CA GLY A 68 0.15 1.67 4.32
C GLY A 68 1.18 1.14 3.33
N TYR A 69 1.80 2.02 2.53
CA TYR A 69 2.86 1.62 1.60
C TYR A 69 4.12 1.11 2.30
N LEU A 70 4.49 1.65 3.47
CA LEU A 70 5.61 1.13 4.26
C LEU A 70 5.36 -0.31 4.72
N ILE A 71 4.16 -0.60 5.22
CA ILE A 71 3.79 -1.95 5.66
C ILE A 71 3.78 -2.89 4.45
N LEU A 72 3.07 -2.52 3.38
CA LEU A 72 2.98 -3.31 2.15
C LEU A 72 4.36 -3.63 1.57
N ALA A 73 5.23 -2.62 1.42
CA ALA A 73 6.57 -2.81 0.89
C ALA A 73 7.41 -3.75 1.76
N LYS A 74 7.30 -3.64 3.09
CA LYS A 74 7.98 -4.53 4.03
C LYS A 74 7.48 -5.97 3.92
N ASP A 75 6.17 -6.18 3.88
CA ASP A 75 5.57 -7.52 3.79
C ASP A 75 5.97 -8.21 2.49
N MET A 76 5.99 -7.46 1.38
CA MET A 76 6.44 -7.97 0.07
C MET A 76 7.94 -8.26 0.04
N GLU A 77 8.76 -7.42 0.66
CA GLU A 77 10.21 -7.65 0.78
C GLU A 77 10.51 -8.95 1.54
N VAL A 78 9.87 -9.14 2.70
CA VAL A 78 9.99 -10.38 3.49
C VAL A 78 9.50 -11.59 2.69
N ALA A 79 8.41 -11.46 1.93
CA ALA A 79 7.91 -12.54 1.09
C ALA A 79 8.90 -12.90 -0.03
N LYS A 80 9.48 -11.88 -0.71
CA LYS A 80 10.48 -12.03 -1.76
C LYS A 80 11.74 -12.74 -1.29
N GLU A 81 12.25 -12.40 -0.09
CA GLU A 81 13.51 -12.92 0.46
C GLU A 81 13.51 -14.43 0.69
N ASN A 82 12.33 -15.06 0.77
CA ASN A 82 12.21 -16.51 0.95
C ASN A 82 12.48 -17.32 -0.32
N TYR A 83 12.64 -16.69 -1.48
CA TYR A 83 12.74 -17.34 -2.77
C TYR A 83 13.94 -16.85 -3.59
N ALA A 84 14.57 -17.76 -4.32
CA ALA A 84 15.74 -17.46 -5.15
C ALA A 84 15.37 -17.08 -6.59
N TYR A 85 14.25 -17.57 -7.11
CA TYR A 85 13.87 -17.41 -8.50
C TYR A 85 12.84 -16.29 -8.69
N PRO A 86 12.96 -15.44 -9.73
CA PRO A 86 12.09 -14.29 -9.95
C PRO A 86 10.60 -14.65 -10.05
N GLU A 87 10.26 -15.80 -10.63
CA GLU A 87 8.89 -16.28 -10.72
C GLU A 87 8.26 -16.56 -9.36
N GLU A 88 9.01 -17.20 -8.46
CA GLU A 88 8.56 -17.50 -7.09
C GLU A 88 8.48 -16.22 -6.26
N GLN A 89 9.42 -15.30 -6.47
CA GLN A 89 9.40 -13.96 -5.85
C GLN A 89 8.16 -13.17 -6.26
N LEU A 90 7.80 -13.18 -7.54
CA LEU A 90 6.60 -12.52 -8.06
C LEU A 90 5.33 -13.11 -7.43
N GLU A 91 5.20 -14.44 -7.40
CA GLU A 91 4.06 -15.10 -6.78
C GLU A 91 3.94 -14.74 -5.29
N ALA A 92 5.04 -14.81 -4.55
CA ALA A 92 5.09 -14.49 -3.13
C ALA A 92 4.74 -13.01 -2.84
N MET A 93 5.27 -12.08 -3.62
CA MET A 93 4.98 -10.65 -3.48
C MET A 93 3.51 -10.34 -3.73
N TRP A 94 2.89 -10.91 -4.77
CA TRP A 94 1.48 -10.66 -5.05
C TRP A 94 0.55 -11.34 -4.06
N LEU A 95 0.96 -12.46 -3.48
CA LEU A 95 0.25 -13.07 -2.35
C LEU A 95 0.35 -12.22 -1.09
N ALA A 96 1.52 -11.63 -0.80
CA ALA A 96 1.69 -10.67 0.30
C ALA A 96 0.81 -9.41 0.09
N TYR A 97 0.72 -8.88 -1.14
CA TYR A 97 -0.20 -7.80 -1.47
C TYR A 97 -1.67 -8.16 -1.17
N TRP A 98 -2.09 -9.37 -1.54
CA TRP A 98 -3.41 -9.91 -1.24
C TRP A 98 -3.66 -9.95 0.28
N ASN A 99 -2.76 -10.56 1.04
CA ASN A 99 -2.88 -10.68 2.49
C ASN A 99 -2.94 -9.29 3.15
N PHE A 100 -2.04 -8.38 2.77
CA PHE A 100 -2.04 -7.00 3.27
C PHE A 100 -3.40 -6.32 3.10
N ALA A 101 -4.07 -6.51 1.97
CA ALA A 101 -5.35 -5.87 1.68
C ALA A 101 -6.48 -6.29 2.65
N PHE A 102 -6.44 -7.53 3.17
CA PHE A 102 -7.42 -8.03 4.13
C PHE A 102 -7.00 -7.83 5.58
N ASP A 103 -5.71 -7.96 5.88
CA ASP A 103 -5.16 -7.72 7.23
C ASP A 103 -5.17 -6.23 7.59
N ASN A 104 -5.11 -5.34 6.60
CA ASN A 104 -5.09 -3.89 6.74
C ASN A 104 -6.17 -3.20 5.88
N LYS A 105 -7.39 -3.74 5.89
CA LYS A 105 -8.50 -3.36 5.01
C LYS A 105 -8.73 -1.84 4.97
N GLU A 106 -8.72 -1.20 6.12
CA GLU A 106 -9.01 0.23 6.23
C GLU A 106 -7.86 1.08 5.68
N LEU A 107 -6.61 0.67 5.91
CA LEU A 107 -5.46 1.32 5.27
C LEU A 107 -5.48 1.13 3.76
N TYR A 108 -5.81 -0.08 3.29
CA TYR A 108 -5.98 -0.36 1.87
C TYR A 108 -7.03 0.54 1.23
N GLN A 109 -8.17 0.74 1.90
CA GLN A 109 -9.21 1.66 1.44
C GLN A 109 -8.74 3.13 1.42
N VAL A 110 -7.92 3.56 2.38
CA VAL A 110 -7.31 4.89 2.35
C VAL A 110 -6.33 5.03 1.19
N MET A 111 -5.51 4.01 0.92
CA MET A 111 -4.52 4.03 -0.16
C MET A 111 -5.14 4.09 -1.55
N PHE A 112 -6.23 3.37 -1.78
CA PHE A 112 -6.78 3.14 -3.12
C PHE A 112 -8.24 3.59 -3.30
N GLY A 113 -8.98 3.85 -2.21
CA GLY A 113 -10.40 4.19 -2.25
C GLY A 113 -10.72 5.67 -2.09
N VAL A 114 -9.76 6.46 -1.65
CA VAL A 114 -9.96 7.90 -1.39
C VAL A 114 -9.68 8.69 -2.66
N GLN A 115 -10.70 9.36 -3.20
CA GLN A 115 -10.50 10.41 -4.20
C GLN A 115 -9.90 11.65 -3.51
N MET A 116 -8.61 11.61 -3.28
CA MET A 116 -7.89 12.81 -2.86
C MET A 116 -7.64 13.66 -4.11
N ASN A 117 -8.27 14.83 -4.18
CA ASN A 117 -8.30 15.72 -5.35
C ASN A 117 -6.93 16.21 -5.87
N CYS A 118 -5.83 15.87 -5.20
CA CYS A 118 -4.48 16.33 -5.59
C CYS A 118 -3.44 15.20 -5.66
N CYS A 119 -3.81 13.92 -5.55
CA CYS A 119 -2.86 12.98 -4.94
C CYS A 119 -2.32 11.87 -5.83
N CYS A 120 -2.84 11.62 -7.04
CA CYS A 120 -2.25 10.56 -7.88
C CYS A 120 -0.77 10.82 -8.18
N GLU A 121 -0.39 12.06 -8.45
CA GLU A 121 1.02 12.43 -8.69
C GLU A 121 1.85 12.45 -7.41
N MET A 122 1.29 12.94 -6.31
CA MET A 122 1.98 12.94 -5.00
C MET A 122 2.21 11.53 -4.47
N VAL A 123 1.25 10.62 -4.64
CA VAL A 123 1.42 9.20 -4.27
C VAL A 123 2.46 8.53 -5.16
N LYS A 124 2.44 8.77 -6.47
CA LYS A 124 3.47 8.27 -7.39
C LYS A 124 4.87 8.77 -7.06
N ALA A 125 4.98 9.99 -6.55
CA ALA A 125 6.25 10.58 -6.11
C ALA A 125 6.69 10.12 -4.71
N MET A 126 5.83 9.40 -3.97
CA MET A 126 6.12 8.93 -2.62
C MET A 126 7.16 7.80 -2.65
N PRO A 127 8.31 7.93 -1.94
CA PRO A 127 9.35 6.91 -1.98
C PRO A 127 8.87 5.52 -1.58
N GLU A 128 7.95 5.44 -0.63
CA GLU A 128 7.37 4.18 -0.14
C GLU A 128 6.53 3.48 -1.21
N ALA A 129 5.76 4.23 -2.00
CA ALA A 129 5.00 3.71 -3.13
C ALA A 129 5.93 3.30 -4.29
N GLN A 130 6.98 4.07 -4.55
CA GLN A 130 7.99 3.74 -5.55
C GLN A 130 8.75 2.45 -5.18
N ARG A 131 9.08 2.24 -3.90
CA ARG A 131 9.75 1.01 -3.44
C ARG A 131 8.96 -0.24 -3.79
N PHE A 132 7.66 -0.21 -3.55
CA PHE A 132 6.75 -1.29 -3.95
C PHE A 132 6.81 -1.56 -5.46
N THR A 133 6.63 -0.52 -6.27
CA THR A 133 6.65 -0.63 -7.75
C THR A 133 7.99 -1.12 -8.26
N THR A 134 9.11 -0.56 -7.76
CA THR A 134 10.46 -0.93 -8.15
C THR A 134 10.75 -2.41 -7.87
N MET A 135 10.38 -2.91 -6.70
CA MET A 135 10.63 -4.29 -6.29
C MET A 135 9.97 -5.31 -7.23
N VAL A 136 8.72 -5.06 -7.63
CA VAL A 136 8.00 -5.91 -8.59
C VAL A 136 8.61 -5.78 -9.98
N SER A 137 8.93 -4.55 -10.42
CA SER A 137 9.53 -4.29 -11.73
C SER A 137 10.89 -4.95 -11.89
N GLU A 138 11.73 -4.96 -10.85
CA GLU A 138 13.01 -5.67 -10.84
C GLU A 138 12.84 -7.18 -11.02
N ALA A 139 11.87 -7.80 -10.36
CA ALA A 139 11.61 -9.23 -10.51
C ALA A 139 11.08 -9.55 -11.93
N ILE A 140 10.23 -8.69 -12.50
CA ILE A 140 9.77 -8.81 -13.91
C ILE A 140 10.96 -8.67 -14.87
N MET A 141 11.81 -7.67 -14.65
CA MET A 141 13.01 -7.40 -15.45
C MET A 141 13.94 -8.62 -15.47
N GLN A 142 14.19 -9.23 -14.31
CA GLN A 142 15.01 -10.45 -14.19
C GLN A 142 14.37 -11.63 -14.92
N LEU A 143 13.06 -11.85 -14.74
CA LEU A 143 12.35 -12.96 -15.36
C LEU A 143 12.33 -12.86 -16.89
N MET A 144 12.19 -11.65 -17.42
CA MET A 144 12.12 -11.40 -18.87
C MET A 144 13.48 -11.10 -19.51
N ASN A 145 14.57 -11.08 -18.73
CA ASN A 145 15.92 -10.71 -19.19
C ASN A 145 15.98 -9.33 -19.88
N ILE A 146 15.18 -8.37 -19.42
CA ILE A 146 15.17 -6.98 -19.88
C ILE A 146 16.17 -6.19 -19.03
N LYS A 147 16.91 -5.26 -19.66
CA LYS A 147 18.00 -4.51 -18.99
C LYS A 147 17.56 -3.12 -18.50
N ASP A 148 16.51 -2.55 -19.06
CA ASP A 148 15.99 -1.23 -18.69
C ASP A 148 14.69 -1.37 -17.90
N ILE A 149 14.70 -0.93 -16.65
CA ILE A 149 13.52 -0.98 -15.77
C ILE A 149 12.37 -0.09 -16.26
N ASN A 150 12.67 0.89 -17.11
CA ASN A 150 11.66 1.78 -17.71
C ASN A 150 11.11 1.25 -19.04
N ASP A 151 11.48 0.03 -19.43
CA ASP A 151 10.92 -0.61 -20.63
C ASP A 151 9.40 -0.71 -20.53
N GLU A 152 8.71 -0.36 -21.61
CA GLU A 152 7.25 -0.36 -21.68
C GLU A 152 6.65 -1.74 -21.37
N MET A 153 7.37 -2.81 -21.70
CA MET A 153 6.96 -4.18 -21.39
C MET A 153 6.91 -4.42 -19.88
N ILE A 154 7.91 -3.93 -19.11
CA ILE A 154 7.92 -4.05 -17.66
C ILE A 154 6.74 -3.31 -17.06
N CYS A 155 6.48 -2.07 -17.50
CA CYS A 155 5.33 -1.28 -17.07
C CYS A 155 4.01 -2.00 -17.38
N THR A 156 3.89 -2.58 -18.57
CA THR A 156 2.71 -3.33 -18.99
C THR A 156 2.48 -4.57 -18.13
N LYS A 157 3.52 -5.36 -17.86
CA LYS A 157 3.41 -6.56 -17.03
C LYS A 157 3.11 -6.23 -15.57
N TYR A 158 3.78 -5.22 -15.00
CA TYR A 158 3.46 -4.70 -13.68
C TYR A 158 1.97 -4.33 -13.59
N TYR A 159 1.48 -3.53 -14.54
CA TYR A 159 0.09 -3.08 -14.56
C TYR A 159 -0.89 -4.24 -14.74
N THR A 160 -0.52 -5.27 -15.51
CA THR A 160 -1.33 -6.49 -15.66
C THR A 160 -1.51 -7.20 -14.33
N PHE A 161 -0.43 -7.48 -13.60
CA PHE A 161 -0.51 -8.07 -12.26
C PHE A 161 -1.36 -7.23 -11.32
N TRP A 162 -1.05 -5.93 -11.24
CA TRP A 162 -1.74 -5.03 -10.33
C TRP A 162 -3.23 -4.95 -10.62
N SER A 163 -3.63 -4.84 -11.89
CA SER A 163 -5.05 -4.77 -12.29
C SER A 163 -5.84 -6.00 -11.88
N VAL A 164 -5.24 -7.19 -12.03
CA VAL A 164 -5.92 -8.45 -11.68
C VAL A 164 -6.02 -8.61 -10.18
N VAL A 165 -4.91 -8.48 -9.45
CA VAL A 165 -4.90 -8.69 -7.99
C VAL A 165 -5.72 -7.62 -7.28
N HIS A 166 -5.54 -6.34 -7.66
CA HIS A 166 -6.33 -5.23 -7.12
C HIS A 166 -7.82 -5.36 -7.45
N GLY A 167 -8.15 -5.80 -8.67
CA GLY A 167 -9.53 -6.05 -9.06
C GLY A 167 -10.18 -7.14 -8.21
N LEU A 168 -9.49 -8.25 -7.98
CA LEU A 168 -9.98 -9.34 -7.13
C LEU A 168 -10.14 -8.89 -5.67
N VAL A 169 -9.18 -8.13 -5.12
CA VAL A 169 -9.31 -7.51 -3.80
C VAL A 169 -10.54 -6.61 -3.73
N SER A 170 -10.71 -5.73 -4.72
CA SER A 170 -11.83 -4.78 -4.75
C SER A 170 -13.19 -5.47 -4.79
N ILE A 171 -13.34 -6.55 -5.56
CA ILE A 171 -14.56 -7.37 -5.62
C ILE A 171 -14.86 -7.95 -4.23
N ASN A 172 -13.86 -8.47 -3.55
CA ASN A 172 -14.03 -9.09 -2.23
C ASN A 172 -14.32 -8.06 -1.13
N LEU A 173 -13.68 -6.88 -1.17
CA LEU A 173 -13.97 -5.79 -0.23
C LEU A 173 -15.40 -5.27 -0.33
N LEU A 174 -16.04 -5.39 -1.51
CA LEU A 174 -17.45 -5.06 -1.72
C LEU A 174 -18.40 -6.21 -1.34
N SER A 175 -17.91 -7.27 -0.70
CA SER A 175 -18.68 -8.48 -0.32
C SER A 175 -19.37 -9.15 -1.51
N ARG A 176 -18.77 -9.06 -2.69
CA ARG A 176 -19.24 -9.69 -3.94
C ARG A 176 -18.34 -10.84 -4.39
N GLY A 177 -17.35 -11.18 -3.58
CA GLY A 177 -16.41 -12.27 -3.86
C GLY A 177 -16.98 -13.64 -3.51
N PHE A 178 -16.23 -14.66 -3.91
CA PHE A 178 -16.49 -16.06 -3.56
C PHE A 178 -15.82 -16.45 -2.24
N SER A 179 -15.76 -17.75 -1.94
CA SER A 179 -15.03 -18.26 -0.77
C SER A 179 -13.55 -17.98 -0.87
N ASP A 180 -12.85 -17.97 0.27
CA ASP A 180 -11.39 -17.78 0.32
C ASP A 180 -10.64 -18.81 -0.52
N GLU A 181 -11.15 -20.05 -0.58
CA GLU A 181 -10.56 -21.12 -1.38
C GLU A 181 -10.62 -20.79 -2.89
N VAL A 182 -11.78 -20.35 -3.38
CA VAL A 182 -11.96 -19.93 -4.77
C VAL A 182 -11.09 -18.72 -5.08
N ASN A 183 -11.03 -17.73 -4.19
CA ASN A 183 -10.19 -16.55 -4.38
C ASN A 183 -8.71 -16.91 -4.46
N ARG A 184 -8.22 -17.80 -3.59
CA ARG A 184 -6.82 -18.29 -3.63
C ARG A 184 -6.52 -19.05 -4.91
N GLN A 185 -7.46 -19.85 -5.41
CA GLN A 185 -7.30 -20.55 -6.69
C GLN A 185 -7.23 -19.57 -7.85
N VAL A 186 -8.14 -18.58 -7.91
CA VAL A 186 -8.13 -17.53 -8.94
C VAL A 186 -6.82 -16.75 -8.94
N LEU A 187 -6.31 -16.37 -7.75
CA LEU A 187 -5.02 -15.72 -7.59
C LEU A 187 -3.90 -16.57 -8.18
N LYS A 188 -3.80 -17.82 -7.76
CA LYS A 188 -2.76 -18.75 -8.19
C LYS A 188 -2.79 -18.95 -9.70
N ASP A 189 -3.97 -19.23 -10.26
CA ASP A 189 -4.12 -19.48 -11.70
C ASP A 189 -3.75 -18.24 -12.52
N THR A 190 -4.16 -17.06 -12.05
CA THR A 190 -3.91 -15.81 -12.78
C THR A 190 -2.45 -15.39 -12.70
N ILE A 191 -1.87 -15.35 -11.50
CA ILE A 191 -0.46 -15.00 -11.31
C ILE A 191 0.43 -15.97 -12.07
N GLY A 192 0.19 -17.28 -11.91
CA GLY A 192 0.93 -18.32 -12.64
C GLY A 192 0.73 -18.24 -14.16
N GLY A 193 -0.45 -17.86 -14.63
CA GLY A 193 -0.74 -17.62 -16.06
C GLY A 193 0.07 -16.45 -16.63
N ILE A 194 0.13 -15.33 -15.91
CA ILE A 194 0.93 -14.17 -16.31
C ILE A 194 2.43 -14.53 -16.36
N ILE A 195 2.94 -15.21 -15.32
CA ILE A 195 4.34 -15.64 -15.25
C ILE A 195 4.69 -16.57 -16.42
N ARG A 196 3.85 -17.57 -16.73
CA ARG A 196 4.06 -18.45 -17.91
C ARG A 196 4.11 -17.66 -19.20
N SER A 197 3.14 -16.76 -19.42
CA SER A 197 3.12 -15.89 -20.61
C SER A 197 4.38 -15.03 -20.76
N MET A 198 5.00 -14.60 -19.67
CA MET A 198 6.27 -13.86 -19.72
C MET A 198 7.43 -14.77 -20.11
N LYS A 199 7.49 -15.99 -19.55
CA LYS A 199 8.54 -16.98 -19.91
C LYS A 199 8.48 -17.35 -21.39
N ASP A 200 7.27 -17.59 -21.92
CA ASP A 200 7.09 -17.94 -23.33
C ASP A 200 7.59 -16.84 -24.28
N GLN A 201 7.46 -15.56 -23.86
CA GLN A 201 7.96 -14.43 -24.65
C GLN A 201 9.49 -14.29 -24.67
N VAL A 202 10.20 -14.84 -23.68
CA VAL A 202 11.68 -14.82 -23.62
C VAL A 202 12.29 -15.87 -24.57
N PHE A 203 11.55 -16.94 -24.84
CA PHE A 203 12.02 -18.05 -25.66
C PHE A 203 11.48 -18.04 -27.12
N SER A 204 10.72 -17.00 -27.47
CA SER A 204 10.19 -16.77 -28.83
C SER A 204 11.07 -15.81 -29.60
#